data_21a9ccd20304ec2ad4a9252060b14821
#
_entry.id   21a9ccd20304ec2ad4a9252060b14821
#
_cell.length_a   1.000
_cell.length_b   1.000
_cell.length_c   1.000
_cell.angle_alpha   90.00
_cell.angle_beta   90.00
_cell.angle_gamma   90.00
#
_symmetry.space_group_name_H-M   'P 1'
#
loop_
_entity.id
_entity.type
_entity.pdbx_description
1 polymer ?
#
loop_
_entity_poly.entity_id
_entity_poly.type
_entity_poly.pdbx_seq_one_letter_code
_entity_poly.pdbx_strand_id
1 'polypeptide(L)'
;MKNNKKIKGRLIVIDGTDGSGKATQVELLAKTLKNEGYKIKSVDFPEYYKNFFGKFIGHCLSEQYYNFINVHPKIASVLYAADRFESSKNINTYLGKGYVVLANRYVSANQIHQGGKIKSSKKRAEFIKWLDEMEYGVFKIPKPSLVIYLSVPLDISLKMMKERNKNSKRNYVGNKKDVHEVDQDFQKNSRASALWLSNYLKNFIKIDCADKKGIFSREVIHEKVLLEVKKVLK
;
A
#
# COMPACT_ATOMS: atom_id res chain seq x y z
N MET A 1 -30.93 12.29 22.94
CA MET A 1 -29.83 13.04 22.31
C MET A 1 -28.69 12.08 22.06
N LYS A 2 -28.43 11.68 20.81
CA LYS A 2 -27.27 10.83 20.46
C LYS A 2 -26.01 11.67 20.66
N ASN A 3 -25.17 11.29 21.64
CA ASN A 3 -23.85 11.87 21.84
C ASN A 3 -23.03 11.73 20.52
N ASN A 4 -22.97 12.79 19.73
CA ASN A 4 -22.14 12.88 18.56
C ASN A 4 -20.67 13.01 19.05
N LYS A 5 -20.08 11.91 19.51
CA LYS A 5 -18.62 11.85 19.64
C LYS A 5 -18.06 12.14 18.26
N LYS A 6 -17.43 13.31 18.11
CA LYS A 6 -16.76 13.72 16.88
C LYS A 6 -15.67 12.67 16.59
N ILE A 7 -15.97 11.70 15.73
CA ILE A 7 -15.04 10.61 15.41
C ILE A 7 -13.83 11.27 14.73
N LYS A 8 -12.67 11.12 15.34
CA LYS A 8 -11.41 11.61 14.77
C LYS A 8 -11.13 10.79 13.50
N GLY A 9 -10.93 11.46 12.36
CA GLY A 9 -10.61 10.75 11.12
C GLY A 9 -9.37 9.86 11.27
N ARG A 10 -9.36 8.73 10.56
CA ARG A 10 -8.28 7.75 10.59
C ARG A 10 -7.83 7.41 9.17
N LEU A 11 -6.52 7.41 8.94
CA LEU A 11 -5.92 6.87 7.71
C LEU A 11 -5.46 5.45 7.99
N ILE A 12 -6.01 4.50 7.24
CA ILE A 12 -5.70 3.07 7.33
C ILE A 12 -5.19 2.63 5.97
N VAL A 13 -4.06 1.96 5.96
CA VAL A 13 -3.40 1.49 4.75
C VAL A 13 -3.48 -0.02 4.66
N ILE A 14 -3.88 -0.53 3.50
CA ILE A 14 -3.75 -1.95 3.15
C ILE A 14 -2.63 -2.05 2.12
N ASP A 15 -1.58 -2.78 2.46
CA ASP A 15 -0.43 -2.98 1.59
C ASP A 15 -0.06 -4.47 1.45
N GLY A 16 0.84 -4.78 0.56
CA GLY A 16 1.27 -6.14 0.24
C GLY A 16 1.98 -6.19 -1.12
N THR A 17 2.68 -7.28 -1.39
CA THR A 17 3.26 -7.53 -2.71
C THR A 17 2.18 -7.65 -3.80
N ASP A 18 2.57 -7.62 -5.06
CA ASP A 18 1.61 -7.77 -6.15
C ASP A 18 0.93 -9.14 -6.10
N GLY A 19 -0.36 -9.17 -6.42
CA GLY A 19 -1.16 -10.38 -6.31
C GLY A 19 -1.64 -10.73 -4.89
N SER A 20 -1.42 -9.90 -3.86
CA SER A 20 -1.81 -10.22 -2.47
C SER A 20 -3.28 -9.92 -2.11
N GLY A 21 -4.11 -9.45 -3.05
CA GLY A 21 -5.54 -9.20 -2.80
C GLY A 21 -5.87 -7.87 -2.12
N LYS A 22 -4.95 -6.88 -2.12
CA LYS A 22 -5.15 -5.57 -1.49
C LYS A 22 -6.46 -4.88 -1.87
N ALA A 23 -6.71 -4.71 -3.16
CA ALA A 23 -7.90 -4.02 -3.66
C ALA A 23 -9.20 -4.67 -3.15
N THR A 24 -9.27 -6.00 -3.21
CA THR A 24 -10.40 -6.78 -2.68
C THR A 24 -10.62 -6.52 -1.19
N GLN A 25 -9.55 -6.49 -0.39
CA GLN A 25 -9.67 -6.23 1.05
C GLN A 25 -10.06 -4.79 1.35
N VAL A 26 -9.58 -3.81 0.58
CA VAL A 26 -10.03 -2.41 0.70
C VAL A 26 -11.52 -2.28 0.39
N GLU A 27 -12.01 -2.94 -0.66
CA GLU A 27 -13.43 -2.93 -1.03
C GLU A 27 -14.33 -3.58 0.04
N LEU A 28 -13.95 -4.77 0.52
CA LEU A 28 -14.67 -5.48 1.58
C LEU A 28 -14.71 -4.64 2.86
N LEU A 29 -13.55 -4.10 3.27
CA LEU A 29 -13.45 -3.25 4.45
C LEU A 29 -14.29 -1.97 4.32
N ALA A 30 -14.26 -1.32 3.17
CA ALA A 30 -15.08 -0.15 2.89
C ALA A 30 -16.58 -0.47 3.01
N LYS A 31 -17.02 -1.60 2.46
CA LYS A 31 -18.42 -2.05 2.54
C LYS A 31 -18.83 -2.31 3.98
N THR A 32 -18.04 -3.09 4.72
CA THR A 32 -18.34 -3.44 6.12
C THR A 32 -18.42 -2.20 7.00
N LEU A 33 -17.42 -1.31 6.94
CA LEU A 33 -17.40 -0.10 7.77
C LEU A 33 -18.50 0.90 7.40
N LYS A 34 -18.89 1.01 6.13
CA LYS A 34 -20.06 1.82 5.71
C LYS A 34 -21.36 1.28 6.32
N ASN A 35 -21.56 -0.04 6.29
CA ASN A 35 -22.72 -0.67 6.89
C ASN A 35 -22.80 -0.45 8.42
N GLU A 36 -21.65 -0.26 9.06
CA GLU A 36 -21.56 0.09 10.49
C GLU A 36 -21.67 1.60 10.76
N GLY A 37 -21.94 2.42 9.74
CA GLY A 37 -22.19 3.86 9.88
C GLY A 37 -20.96 4.75 9.81
N TYR A 38 -19.76 4.21 9.50
CA TYR A 38 -18.57 5.04 9.31
C TYR A 38 -18.62 5.79 7.98
N LYS A 39 -18.12 7.03 7.97
CA LYS A 39 -17.88 7.79 6.74
C LYS A 39 -16.58 7.28 6.11
N ILE A 40 -16.65 6.68 4.93
CA ILE A 40 -15.49 6.05 4.27
C ILE A 40 -15.12 6.80 3.00
N LYS A 41 -13.82 6.97 2.80
CA LYS A 41 -13.22 7.37 1.53
C LYS A 41 -12.08 6.42 1.19
N SER A 42 -12.07 5.88 -0.03
CA SER A 42 -10.97 5.05 -0.53
C SER A 42 -10.09 5.85 -1.48
N VAL A 43 -8.78 5.61 -1.40
CA VAL A 43 -7.74 6.14 -2.31
C VAL A 43 -6.83 5.00 -2.73
N ASP A 44 -6.26 5.10 -3.93
CA ASP A 44 -5.38 4.06 -4.49
C ASP A 44 -4.10 4.72 -5.02
N PHE A 45 -2.94 4.23 -4.63
CA PHE A 45 -1.65 4.76 -5.06
C PHE A 45 -0.83 3.70 -5.81
N PRO A 46 -0.13 4.10 -6.89
CA PRO A 46 -0.15 5.43 -7.52
C PRO A 46 -1.49 5.76 -8.18
N GLU A 47 -1.88 7.04 -8.17
CA GLU A 47 -3.10 7.51 -8.86
C GLU A 47 -2.85 7.69 -10.37
N TYR A 48 -2.60 6.60 -11.07
CA TYR A 48 -2.16 6.52 -12.47
C TYR A 48 -3.00 7.33 -13.46
N TYR A 49 -4.28 7.54 -13.17
CA TYR A 49 -5.22 8.18 -14.10
C TYR A 49 -5.61 9.60 -13.71
N LYS A 50 -5.25 10.04 -12.50
CA LYS A 50 -5.70 11.32 -11.94
C LYS A 50 -4.55 12.31 -11.79
N ASN A 51 -3.50 11.91 -11.08
CA ASN A 51 -2.40 12.77 -10.72
C ASN A 51 -1.37 12.88 -11.85
N PHE A 52 -0.67 14.01 -11.90
CA PHE A 52 0.45 14.19 -12.83
C PHE A 52 1.55 13.16 -12.58
N PHE A 53 2.00 13.07 -11.32
CA PHE A 53 3.06 12.11 -10.94
C PHE A 53 2.58 10.67 -11.01
N GLY A 54 1.31 10.39 -10.73
CA GLY A 54 0.74 9.06 -10.92
C GLY A 54 0.84 8.57 -12.37
N LYS A 55 0.48 9.43 -13.35
CA LYS A 55 0.64 9.14 -14.78
C LYS A 55 2.10 8.93 -15.17
N PHE A 56 2.99 9.81 -14.69
CA PHE A 56 4.42 9.72 -14.94
C PHE A 56 5.03 8.41 -14.41
N ILE A 57 4.61 7.97 -13.22
CA ILE A 57 5.01 6.66 -12.66
C ILE A 57 4.54 5.52 -13.58
N GLY A 58 3.33 5.59 -14.14
CA GLY A 58 2.85 4.60 -15.11
C GLY A 58 3.79 4.48 -16.32
N HIS A 59 4.26 5.59 -16.85
CA HIS A 59 5.26 5.61 -17.93
C HIS A 59 6.60 5.00 -17.50
N CYS A 60 7.08 5.31 -16.29
CA CYS A 60 8.30 4.71 -15.76
C CYS A 60 8.18 3.19 -15.61
N LEU A 61 7.03 2.68 -15.12
CA LEU A 61 6.79 1.25 -14.93
C LEU A 61 6.65 0.47 -16.24
N SER A 62 6.29 1.14 -17.33
CA SER A 62 6.27 0.58 -18.68
C SER A 62 7.62 0.68 -19.42
N GLU A 63 8.72 1.02 -18.72
CA GLU A 63 10.06 1.25 -19.28
C GLU A 63 10.08 2.25 -20.44
N GLN A 64 9.21 3.24 -20.40
CA GLN A 64 9.16 4.24 -21.46
C GLN A 64 10.39 5.13 -21.47
N TYR A 65 10.98 5.39 -20.30
CA TYR A 65 12.14 6.28 -20.15
C TYR A 65 13.42 5.57 -19.71
N TYR A 66 13.31 4.58 -18.81
CA TYR A 66 14.44 3.90 -18.20
C TYR A 66 13.98 2.61 -17.48
N ASN A 67 14.90 1.65 -17.29
CA ASN A 67 14.63 0.49 -16.42
C ASN A 67 14.43 0.95 -14.96
N PHE A 68 13.18 1.10 -14.58
CA PHE A 68 12.79 1.74 -13.31
C PHE A 68 13.14 0.90 -12.08
N ILE A 69 13.33 -0.41 -12.23
CA ILE A 69 13.80 -1.29 -11.14
C ILE A 69 15.19 -0.86 -10.69
N ASN A 70 16.07 -0.48 -11.61
CA ASN A 70 17.45 -0.12 -11.33
C ASN A 70 17.64 1.31 -10.81
N VAL A 71 16.58 2.12 -10.80
CA VAL A 71 16.64 3.47 -10.23
C VAL A 71 16.94 3.40 -8.74
N HIS A 72 17.84 4.27 -8.28
CA HIS A 72 18.22 4.36 -6.87
C HIS A 72 16.98 4.50 -5.96
N PRO A 73 16.89 3.77 -4.83
CA PRO A 73 15.70 3.75 -3.97
C PRO A 73 15.18 5.12 -3.56
N LYS A 74 16.05 6.05 -3.19
CA LYS A 74 15.66 7.42 -2.83
C LYS A 74 15.03 8.19 -3.99
N ILE A 75 15.62 8.07 -5.20
CA ILE A 75 15.11 8.78 -6.40
C ILE A 75 13.72 8.24 -6.79
N ALA A 76 13.58 6.92 -6.86
CA ALA A 76 12.27 6.33 -7.13
C ALA A 76 11.23 6.72 -6.07
N SER A 77 11.63 6.76 -4.79
CA SER A 77 10.74 7.15 -3.69
C SER A 77 10.21 8.57 -3.81
N VAL A 78 11.01 9.52 -4.31
CA VAL A 78 10.57 10.91 -4.51
C VAL A 78 9.40 10.99 -5.49
N LEU A 79 9.41 10.22 -6.58
CA LEU A 79 8.31 10.23 -7.56
C LEU A 79 7.01 9.71 -6.95
N TYR A 80 7.07 8.58 -6.22
CA TYR A 80 5.91 8.05 -5.52
C TYR A 80 5.42 8.96 -4.40
N ALA A 81 6.33 9.69 -3.73
CA ALA A 81 5.98 10.65 -2.70
C ALA A 81 5.30 11.89 -3.29
N ALA A 82 5.72 12.35 -4.47
CA ALA A 82 5.09 13.45 -5.19
C ALA A 82 3.63 13.13 -5.58
N ASP A 83 3.35 11.90 -6.04
CA ASP A 83 1.98 11.45 -6.32
C ASP A 83 1.09 11.48 -5.05
N ARG A 84 1.60 11.03 -3.91
CA ARG A 84 0.89 11.13 -2.63
C ARG A 84 0.69 12.56 -2.18
N PHE A 85 1.68 13.43 -2.41
CA PHE A 85 1.60 14.85 -2.06
C PHE A 85 0.49 15.55 -2.83
N GLU A 86 0.31 15.28 -4.13
CA GLU A 86 -0.80 15.83 -4.93
C GLU A 86 -2.17 15.52 -4.31
N SER A 87 -2.34 14.34 -3.71
CA SER A 87 -3.59 13.91 -3.07
C SER A 87 -3.71 14.29 -1.60
N SER A 88 -2.65 14.78 -0.96
CA SER A 88 -2.56 14.97 0.50
C SER A 88 -3.58 15.97 1.05
N LYS A 89 -3.85 17.07 0.33
CA LYS A 89 -4.85 18.08 0.70
C LYS A 89 -6.25 17.47 0.82
N ASN A 90 -6.63 16.62 -0.13
CA ASN A 90 -7.92 15.96 -0.13
C ASN A 90 -8.03 14.95 1.02
N ILE A 91 -6.96 14.17 1.26
CA ILE A 91 -6.91 13.21 2.37
C ILE A 91 -7.06 13.95 3.70
N ASN A 92 -6.31 15.03 3.91
CA ASN A 92 -6.41 15.86 5.12
C ASN A 92 -7.83 16.43 5.31
N THR A 93 -8.49 16.86 4.23
CA THR A 93 -9.87 17.36 4.27
C THR A 93 -10.84 16.26 4.74
N TYR A 94 -10.71 15.03 4.25
CA TYR A 94 -11.55 13.91 4.70
C TYR A 94 -11.28 13.56 6.16
N LEU A 95 -10.02 13.48 6.55
CA LEU A 95 -9.63 13.21 7.95
C LEU A 95 -10.20 14.27 8.89
N GLY A 96 -10.11 15.57 8.53
CA GLY A 96 -10.69 16.68 9.30
C GLY A 96 -12.22 16.59 9.45
N LYS A 97 -12.91 15.97 8.47
CA LYS A 97 -14.36 15.72 8.50
C LYS A 97 -14.75 14.41 9.21
N GLY A 98 -13.79 13.72 9.83
CA GLY A 98 -14.03 12.48 10.57
C GLY A 98 -14.21 11.23 9.70
N TYR A 99 -13.73 11.23 8.47
CA TYR A 99 -13.76 10.04 7.62
C TYR A 99 -12.67 9.04 8.04
N VAL A 100 -12.97 7.76 7.87
CA VAL A 100 -11.95 6.72 7.76
C VAL A 100 -11.51 6.69 6.30
N VAL A 101 -10.25 7.06 6.05
CA VAL A 101 -9.63 7.00 4.73
C VAL A 101 -8.92 5.66 4.60
N LEU A 102 -9.33 4.85 3.63
CA LEU A 102 -8.73 3.56 3.31
C LEU A 102 -7.82 3.74 2.10
N ALA A 103 -6.54 3.50 2.27
CA ALA A 103 -5.56 3.59 1.18
C ALA A 103 -5.11 2.20 0.74
N ASN A 104 -5.25 1.91 -0.56
CA ASN A 104 -4.54 0.80 -1.20
C ASN A 104 -3.14 1.29 -1.56
N ARG A 105 -2.11 0.83 -0.83
CA ARG A 105 -0.75 1.36 -0.82
C ARG A 105 -0.66 2.80 -0.26
N TYR A 106 0.50 3.15 0.26
CA TYR A 106 0.86 4.49 0.74
C TYR A 106 2.38 4.62 0.87
N VAL A 107 2.90 5.29 1.90
CA VAL A 107 4.34 5.37 2.20
C VAL A 107 4.94 3.98 2.39
N SER A 108 4.18 3.06 2.98
CA SER A 108 4.55 1.65 3.15
C SER A 108 4.98 0.97 1.85
N ALA A 109 4.42 1.34 0.70
CA ALA A 109 4.85 0.79 -0.59
C ALA A 109 6.31 1.15 -0.91
N ASN A 110 6.76 2.40 -0.63
CA ASN A 110 8.17 2.76 -0.74
C ASN A 110 9.03 1.98 0.28
N GLN A 111 8.56 1.85 1.52
CA GLN A 111 9.25 1.10 2.57
C GLN A 111 9.43 -0.37 2.18
N ILE A 112 8.43 -0.99 1.58
CA ILE A 112 8.43 -2.38 1.11
C ILE A 112 9.32 -2.53 -0.13
N HIS A 113 8.99 -1.81 -1.20
CA HIS A 113 9.57 -2.05 -2.53
C HIS A 113 10.93 -1.40 -2.70
N GLN A 114 11.09 -0.14 -2.35
CA GLN A 114 12.37 0.53 -2.44
C GLN A 114 13.30 0.12 -1.29
N GLY A 115 12.76 -0.12 -0.09
CA GLY A 115 13.47 -0.71 1.04
C GLY A 115 13.98 -2.12 0.75
N GLY A 116 13.26 -2.89 -0.08
CA GLY A 116 13.67 -4.21 -0.54
C GLY A 116 14.95 -4.21 -1.38
N LYS A 117 15.26 -3.13 -2.10
CA LYS A 117 16.52 -2.98 -2.83
C LYS A 117 17.75 -2.86 -1.92
N ILE A 118 17.56 -2.60 -0.63
CA ILE A 118 18.63 -2.37 0.34
C ILE A 118 18.85 -3.63 1.18
N LYS A 119 19.95 -4.34 0.94
CA LYS A 119 20.26 -5.62 1.61
C LYS A 119 20.54 -5.47 3.10
N SER A 120 21.30 -4.44 3.50
CA SER A 120 21.68 -4.19 4.89
C SER A 120 20.51 -3.65 5.71
N SER A 121 20.17 -4.34 6.81
CA SER A 121 19.11 -3.89 7.74
C SER A 121 19.40 -2.52 8.34
N LYS A 122 20.67 -2.21 8.66
CA LYS A 122 21.09 -0.89 9.16
C LYS A 122 20.81 0.21 8.12
N LYS A 123 21.28 0.02 6.87
CA LYS A 123 21.04 0.98 5.77
C LYS A 123 19.56 1.09 5.43
N ARG A 124 18.80 -0.01 5.55
CA ARG A 124 17.34 0.02 5.38
C ARG A 124 16.67 0.85 6.46
N ALA A 125 17.07 0.71 7.73
CA ALA A 125 16.56 1.55 8.81
C ALA A 125 16.86 3.05 8.60
N GLU A 126 18.06 3.39 8.12
CA GLU A 126 18.43 4.76 7.73
C GLU A 126 17.56 5.27 6.58
N PHE A 127 17.29 4.43 5.58
CA PHE A 127 16.38 4.76 4.48
C PHE A 127 14.93 4.99 4.95
N ILE A 128 14.41 4.19 5.88
CA ILE A 128 13.07 4.40 6.44
C ILE A 128 12.99 5.73 7.18
N LYS A 129 14.00 6.09 7.97
CA LYS A 129 14.06 7.40 8.64
C LYS A 129 14.05 8.55 7.62
N TRP A 130 14.83 8.42 6.56
CA TRP A 130 14.87 9.42 5.48
C TRP A 130 13.51 9.54 4.77
N LEU A 131 12.81 8.42 4.51
CA LEU A 131 11.45 8.44 3.97
C LEU A 131 10.48 9.18 4.88
N ASP A 132 10.53 8.89 6.17
CA ASP A 132 9.66 9.53 7.17
C ASP A 132 9.92 11.05 7.24
N GLU A 133 11.18 11.47 7.19
CA GLU A 133 11.56 12.88 7.14
C GLU A 133 11.03 13.56 5.86
N MET A 134 11.24 12.95 4.70
CA MET A 134 10.78 13.49 3.42
C MET A 134 9.25 13.58 3.36
N GLU A 135 8.56 12.48 3.62
CA GLU A 135 7.10 12.42 3.39
C GLU A 135 6.31 13.08 4.52
N TYR A 136 6.68 12.85 5.78
CA TYR A 136 5.93 13.40 6.91
C TYR A 136 6.50 14.71 7.43
N GLY A 137 7.79 14.96 7.26
CA GLY A 137 8.45 16.19 7.69
C GLY A 137 8.37 17.30 6.64
N VAL A 138 8.87 17.04 5.42
CA VAL A 138 8.94 18.01 4.33
C VAL A 138 7.61 18.15 3.61
N PHE A 139 7.05 17.04 3.09
CA PHE A 139 5.77 17.06 2.36
C PHE A 139 4.56 17.17 3.27
N LYS A 140 4.72 16.90 4.56
CA LYS A 140 3.66 16.97 5.59
C LYS A 140 2.39 16.21 5.23
N ILE A 141 2.54 15.09 4.50
CA ILE A 141 1.40 14.21 4.22
C ILE A 141 0.93 13.52 5.51
N PRO A 142 -0.35 13.16 5.64
CA PRO A 142 -0.88 12.57 6.88
C PRO A 142 -0.26 11.20 7.18
N LYS A 143 0.13 10.97 8.44
CA LYS A 143 0.62 9.68 8.91
C LYS A 143 -0.52 8.67 9.06
N PRO A 144 -0.36 7.41 8.61
CA PRO A 144 -1.36 6.39 8.82
C PRO A 144 -1.44 5.99 10.30
N SER A 145 -2.67 5.78 10.77
CA SER A 145 -2.93 5.21 12.10
C SER A 145 -2.57 3.72 12.14
N LEU A 146 -2.71 3.03 11.00
CA LEU A 146 -2.45 1.61 10.86
C LEU A 146 -2.04 1.29 9.43
N VAL A 147 -1.03 0.45 9.28
CA VAL A 147 -0.64 -0.20 8.03
C VAL A 147 -0.86 -1.71 8.19
N ILE A 148 -1.66 -2.31 7.36
CA ILE A 148 -1.87 -3.75 7.29
C ILE A 148 -1.12 -4.28 6.07
N TYR A 149 -0.20 -5.19 6.31
CA TYR A 149 0.52 -5.91 5.29
C TYR A 149 -0.09 -7.30 5.09
N LEU A 150 -0.66 -7.54 3.91
CA LEU A 150 -1.18 -8.84 3.51
C LEU A 150 -0.02 -9.75 3.10
N SER A 151 0.37 -10.65 3.99
CA SER A 151 1.48 -11.58 3.79
C SER A 151 0.99 -12.82 3.06
N VAL A 152 1.23 -12.85 1.75
CA VAL A 152 0.98 -14.01 0.89
C VAL A 152 2.33 -14.65 0.53
N PRO A 153 2.48 -15.99 0.55
CA PRO A 153 3.65 -16.67 0.02
C PRO A 153 3.94 -16.28 -1.43
N LEU A 154 5.21 -16.22 -1.81
CA LEU A 154 5.62 -15.68 -3.11
C LEU A 154 5.06 -16.49 -4.28
N ASP A 155 5.11 -17.80 -4.20
CA ASP A 155 4.57 -18.73 -5.20
C ASP A 155 3.06 -18.53 -5.44
N ILE A 156 2.30 -18.37 -4.36
CA ILE A 156 0.86 -18.09 -4.42
C ILE A 156 0.60 -16.72 -5.03
N SER A 157 1.33 -15.68 -4.59
CA SER A 157 1.13 -14.33 -5.11
C SER A 157 1.47 -14.22 -6.60
N LEU A 158 2.52 -14.89 -7.06
CA LEU A 158 2.89 -14.97 -8.48
C LEU A 158 1.82 -15.70 -9.31
N LYS A 159 1.22 -16.78 -8.78
CA LYS A 159 0.11 -17.47 -9.43
C LYS A 159 -1.12 -16.56 -9.56
N MET A 160 -1.54 -15.93 -8.48
CA MET A 160 -2.68 -14.99 -8.48
C MET A 160 -2.45 -13.82 -9.43
N MET A 161 -1.23 -13.31 -9.51
CA MET A 161 -0.87 -12.23 -10.43
C MET A 161 -0.97 -12.69 -11.90
N LYS A 162 -0.50 -13.89 -12.23
CA LYS A 162 -0.63 -14.47 -13.58
C LYS A 162 -2.09 -14.64 -13.99
N GLU A 163 -2.93 -15.15 -13.08
CA GLU A 163 -4.38 -15.33 -13.32
C GLU A 163 -5.09 -13.99 -13.56
N ARG A 164 -4.80 -12.98 -12.72
CA ARG A 164 -5.34 -11.63 -12.91
C ARG A 164 -4.94 -11.06 -14.27
N ASN A 165 -3.68 -11.17 -14.66
CA ASN A 165 -3.17 -10.59 -15.92
C ASN A 165 -3.73 -11.27 -17.18
N LYS A 166 -4.24 -12.50 -17.06
CA LYS A 166 -5.01 -13.16 -18.14
C LYS A 166 -6.39 -12.52 -18.32
N ASN A 167 -7.01 -12.03 -17.23
CA ASN A 167 -8.40 -11.58 -17.19
C ASN A 167 -8.55 -10.05 -17.28
N SER A 168 -7.50 -9.28 -17.10
CA SER A 168 -7.55 -7.82 -17.15
C SER A 168 -6.25 -7.20 -17.67
N LYS A 169 -6.35 -6.30 -18.67
CA LYS A 169 -5.24 -5.47 -19.13
C LYS A 169 -5.11 -4.24 -18.22
N ARG A 170 -3.88 -3.90 -17.82
CA ARG A 170 -3.60 -2.67 -17.08
C ARG A 170 -3.36 -1.53 -18.06
N ASN A 171 -4.30 -0.60 -18.17
CA ASN A 171 -4.27 0.48 -19.14
C ASN A 171 -3.08 1.45 -18.94
N TYR A 172 -2.53 1.59 -17.71
CA TYR A 172 -1.44 2.52 -17.44
C TYR A 172 -0.08 2.08 -18.02
N VAL A 173 0.10 0.78 -18.33
CA VAL A 173 1.30 0.26 -19.03
C VAL A 173 1.01 -0.02 -20.51
N GLY A 174 -0.21 0.17 -20.98
CA GLY A 174 -0.63 -0.13 -22.36
C GLY A 174 -0.45 -1.61 -22.70
N ASN A 175 0.28 -1.89 -23.76
CA ASN A 175 0.61 -3.27 -24.19
C ASN A 175 1.88 -3.84 -23.55
N LYS A 176 2.58 -3.06 -22.71
CA LYS A 176 3.79 -3.49 -22.00
C LYS A 176 3.45 -4.16 -20.66
N LYS A 177 4.43 -4.84 -20.07
CA LYS A 177 4.32 -5.42 -18.73
C LYS A 177 4.86 -4.42 -17.71
N ASP A 178 4.26 -4.40 -16.52
CA ASP A 178 4.83 -3.67 -15.39
C ASP A 178 6.12 -4.38 -14.96
N VAL A 179 7.23 -3.66 -14.99
CA VAL A 179 8.57 -4.21 -14.71
C VAL A 179 8.70 -4.76 -13.31
N HIS A 180 8.03 -4.17 -12.33
CA HIS A 180 8.02 -4.64 -10.95
C HIS A 180 7.30 -6.00 -10.79
N GLU A 181 6.31 -6.30 -11.64
CA GLU A 181 5.58 -7.56 -11.58
C GLU A 181 6.34 -8.71 -12.24
N VAL A 182 7.19 -8.43 -13.20
CA VAL A 182 7.96 -9.44 -13.96
C VAL A 182 9.19 -9.91 -13.19
N ASP A 183 9.80 -9.04 -12.40
CA ASP A 183 11.04 -9.32 -11.67
C ASP A 183 10.77 -10.06 -10.35
N GLN A 184 11.08 -11.36 -10.34
CA GLN A 184 10.85 -12.22 -9.18
C GLN A 184 11.79 -11.88 -8.00
N ASP A 185 13.02 -11.46 -8.26
CA ASP A 185 13.95 -11.05 -7.21
C ASP A 185 13.49 -9.77 -6.54
N PHE A 186 12.97 -8.84 -7.31
CA PHE A 186 12.32 -7.64 -6.77
C PHE A 186 11.14 -7.99 -5.86
N GLN A 187 10.26 -8.92 -6.26
CA GLN A 187 9.13 -9.38 -5.45
C GLN A 187 9.59 -10.09 -4.18
N LYS A 188 10.61 -10.96 -4.26
CA LYS A 188 11.22 -11.66 -3.13
C LYS A 188 11.82 -10.67 -2.11
N ASN A 189 12.60 -9.71 -2.60
CA ASN A 189 13.24 -8.68 -1.77
C ASN A 189 12.20 -7.74 -1.13
N SER A 190 11.16 -7.38 -1.86
CA SER A 190 10.02 -6.60 -1.35
C SER A 190 9.33 -7.32 -0.20
N ARG A 191 9.05 -8.61 -0.37
CA ARG A 191 8.46 -9.44 0.70
C ARG A 191 9.38 -9.52 1.93
N ALA A 192 10.68 -9.73 1.75
CA ALA A 192 11.65 -9.76 2.85
C ALA A 192 11.69 -8.41 3.60
N SER A 193 11.64 -7.28 2.87
CA SER A 193 11.54 -5.95 3.47
C SER A 193 10.27 -5.80 4.30
N ALA A 194 9.11 -6.23 3.79
CA ALA A 194 7.85 -6.14 4.50
C ALA A 194 7.83 -6.96 5.79
N LEU A 195 8.39 -8.17 5.78
CA LEU A 195 8.52 -9.00 6.98
C LEU A 195 9.45 -8.35 8.02
N TRP A 196 10.54 -7.73 7.58
CA TRP A 196 11.40 -6.96 8.46
C TRP A 196 10.68 -5.73 9.05
N LEU A 197 9.90 -4.99 8.23
CA LEU A 197 9.12 -3.84 8.67
C LEU A 197 8.09 -4.19 9.74
N SER A 198 7.45 -5.36 9.66
CA SER A 198 6.46 -5.81 10.64
C SER A 198 7.05 -6.03 12.05
N ASN A 199 8.37 -6.21 12.14
CA ASN A 199 9.09 -6.28 13.42
C ASN A 199 9.71 -4.93 13.81
N TYR A 200 9.87 -4.01 12.86
CA TYR A 200 10.55 -2.73 13.06
C TYR A 200 9.60 -1.58 13.39
N LEU A 201 8.40 -1.55 12.78
CA LEU A 201 7.42 -0.47 12.94
C LEU A 201 6.19 -0.94 13.75
N LYS A 202 5.85 -0.22 14.81
CA LYS A 202 4.73 -0.58 15.71
C LYS A 202 3.35 -0.54 15.06
N ASN A 203 3.15 0.34 14.08
CA ASN A 203 1.85 0.50 13.38
C ASN A 203 1.79 -0.30 12.06
N PHE A 204 2.74 -1.20 11.81
CA PHE A 204 2.81 -2.03 10.62
C PHE A 204 2.50 -3.49 11.01
N ILE A 205 1.26 -3.90 10.79
CA ILE A 205 0.76 -5.20 11.23
C ILE A 205 0.74 -6.19 10.06
N LYS A 206 1.44 -7.30 10.23
CA LYS A 206 1.40 -8.42 9.28
C LYS A 206 0.16 -9.27 9.50
N ILE A 207 -0.57 -9.57 8.43
CA ILE A 207 -1.65 -10.57 8.41
C ILE A 207 -1.24 -11.70 7.48
N ASP A 208 -1.05 -12.90 8.04
CA ASP A 208 -0.80 -14.09 7.24
C ASP A 208 -2.09 -14.51 6.53
N CYS A 209 -2.02 -14.53 5.18
CA CYS A 209 -3.13 -14.80 4.29
C CYS A 209 -3.17 -16.26 3.79
N ALA A 210 -2.23 -17.09 4.23
CA ALA A 210 -2.14 -18.50 3.86
C ALA A 210 -1.54 -19.33 5.01
N ASP A 211 -1.76 -20.62 4.97
CA ASP A 211 -1.11 -21.63 5.79
C ASP A 211 -0.55 -22.77 4.94
N LYS A 212 -0.24 -23.92 5.57
CA LYS A 212 0.25 -25.14 4.87
C LYS A 212 -0.75 -25.74 3.90
N LYS A 213 -2.05 -25.43 4.04
CA LYS A 213 -3.12 -25.90 3.17
C LYS A 213 -3.38 -24.99 1.96
N GLY A 214 -2.81 -23.78 1.97
CA GLY A 214 -2.94 -22.80 0.90
C GLY A 214 -3.42 -21.43 1.36
N ILE A 215 -3.93 -20.64 0.41
CA ILE A 215 -4.46 -19.30 0.68
C ILE A 215 -5.82 -19.38 1.38
N PHE A 216 -6.03 -18.55 2.38
CA PHE A 216 -7.34 -18.41 3.04
C PHE A 216 -8.37 -17.74 2.11
N SER A 217 -9.66 -17.98 2.38
CA SER A 217 -10.73 -17.29 1.66
C SER A 217 -10.66 -15.78 1.89
N ARG A 218 -11.30 -15.02 1.00
CA ARG A 218 -11.36 -13.55 1.09
C ARG A 218 -12.00 -13.09 2.39
N GLU A 219 -13.00 -13.82 2.84
CA GLU A 219 -13.78 -13.57 4.07
C GLU A 219 -12.91 -13.78 5.30
N VAL A 220 -12.18 -14.88 5.39
CA VAL A 220 -11.26 -15.17 6.50
C VAL A 220 -10.16 -14.11 6.60
N ILE A 221 -9.59 -13.69 5.47
CA ILE A 221 -8.62 -12.60 5.46
C ILE A 221 -9.27 -11.29 5.90
N HIS A 222 -10.50 -11.02 5.42
CA HIS A 222 -11.25 -9.83 5.80
C HIS A 222 -11.54 -9.75 7.29
N GLU A 223 -11.94 -10.83 7.92
CA GLU A 223 -12.16 -10.89 9.37
C GLU A 223 -10.90 -10.52 10.16
N LYS A 224 -9.74 -11.05 9.76
CA LYS A 224 -8.45 -10.69 10.37
C LYS A 224 -8.12 -9.21 10.18
N VAL A 225 -8.34 -8.66 8.98
CA VAL A 225 -8.15 -7.23 8.66
C VAL A 225 -9.09 -6.37 9.51
N LEU A 226 -10.37 -6.71 9.56
CA LEU A 226 -11.38 -5.96 10.31
C LEU A 226 -11.07 -5.94 11.81
N LEU A 227 -10.60 -7.05 12.37
CA LEU A 227 -10.19 -7.13 13.78
C LEU A 227 -9.11 -6.09 14.12
N GLU A 228 -8.05 -5.99 13.30
CA GLU A 228 -6.98 -5.01 13.53
C GLU A 228 -7.47 -3.57 13.34
N VAL A 229 -8.29 -3.32 12.32
CA VAL A 229 -8.88 -2.01 12.06
C VAL A 229 -9.75 -1.54 13.22
N LYS A 230 -10.57 -2.42 13.81
CA LYS A 230 -11.43 -2.09 14.95
C LYS A 230 -10.65 -1.64 16.19
N LYS A 231 -9.41 -2.11 16.37
CA LYS A 231 -8.56 -1.68 17.50
C LYS A 231 -8.22 -0.18 17.43
N VAL A 232 -8.09 0.38 16.22
CA VAL A 232 -7.72 1.79 16.02
C VAL A 232 -8.92 2.71 15.77
N LEU A 233 -10.12 2.16 15.59
CA LEU A 233 -11.36 2.92 15.42
C LEU A 233 -12.11 3.14 16.75
N LYS A 234 -11.76 2.39 17.79
CA LYS A 234 -12.24 2.62 19.16
C LYS A 234 -11.61 3.90 19.72
#